data_613ff58c54c90c44e1bc523b54550e25
#
_entry.id   613ff58c54c90c44e1bc523b54550e25
#
_cell.length_a   1.000
_cell.length_b   1.000
_cell.length_c   1.000
_cell.angle_alpha   90.00
_cell.angle_beta   90.00
_cell.angle_gamma   90.00
#
_symmetry.space_group_name_H-M   'P 1'
#
loop_
_entity.id
_entity.type
_entity.pdbx_description
1 polymer ?
#
loop_
_entity_poly.entity_id
_entity_poly.type
_entity_poly.pdbx_seq_one_letter_code
_entity_poly.pdbx_strand_id
1 'polypeptide(L)'
;MHGFFVEGVLRGAADLHIVRPLDLRLAEAAFSIERPWQSPRVGSALLERTLLSARNRGVKQEQVSCLSQNKRMQQLAREFEATFTFDYDAIIGTMENPNPAPLSVMQEMLADGDSFAAAYVDFQSRAFRPAAALFMPLCSEAR
;
A
#
# COMPACT_ATOMS: atom_id res chain seq x y z
N MET A 1 5.66 -2.10 -5.71
CA MET A 1 4.35 -2.54 -5.16
C MET A 1 4.41 -2.54 -3.64
N HIS A 2 3.40 -1.99 -2.97
CA HIS A 2 3.24 -1.96 -1.50
C HIS A 2 2.00 -2.75 -1.13
N GLY A 3 2.09 -3.60 -0.10
CA GLY A 3 1.00 -4.47 0.32
C GLY A 3 0.49 -4.11 1.71
N PHE A 4 -0.82 -4.21 1.92
CA PHE A 4 -1.47 -4.17 3.21
C PHE A 4 -1.89 -5.59 3.60
N PHE A 5 -1.36 -6.09 4.70
CA PHE A 5 -1.57 -7.45 5.17
C PHE A 5 -2.32 -7.45 6.50
N VAL A 6 -3.22 -8.41 6.65
CA VAL A 6 -3.90 -8.70 7.91
C VAL A 6 -3.79 -10.19 8.15
N GLU A 7 -3.23 -10.58 9.29
CA GLU A 7 -2.97 -11.99 9.64
C GLU A 7 -2.21 -12.75 8.53
N GLY A 8 -1.24 -12.05 7.86
CA GLY A 8 -0.42 -12.56 6.76
C GLY A 8 -1.16 -12.75 5.43
N VAL A 9 -2.40 -12.32 5.31
CA VAL A 9 -3.16 -12.33 4.06
C VAL A 9 -3.14 -10.93 3.45
N LEU A 10 -2.78 -10.84 2.17
CA LEU A 10 -2.82 -9.58 1.42
C LEU A 10 -4.27 -9.11 1.24
N ARG A 11 -4.62 -7.98 1.85
CA ARG A 11 -5.96 -7.39 1.83
C ARG A 11 -6.04 -6.11 1.01
N GLY A 12 -4.90 -5.57 0.65
CA GLY A 12 -4.80 -4.40 -0.21
C GLY A 12 -3.41 -4.25 -0.79
N ALA A 13 -3.32 -3.63 -1.94
CA ALA A 13 -2.07 -3.35 -2.61
C ALA A 13 -2.10 -2.00 -3.31
N ALA A 14 -0.95 -1.36 -3.39
CA ALA A 14 -0.68 -0.24 -4.25
C ALA A 14 0.53 -0.54 -5.13
N ASP A 15 0.43 -0.21 -6.39
CA ASP A 15 1.53 -0.31 -7.34
C ASP A 15 1.85 1.06 -7.95
N LEU A 16 3.12 1.28 -8.25
CA LEU A 16 3.61 2.50 -8.86
C LEU A 16 4.24 2.16 -10.19
N HIS A 17 3.64 2.65 -11.27
CA HIS A 17 4.11 2.44 -12.62
C HIS A 17 4.70 3.72 -13.20
N ILE A 18 5.97 3.70 -13.62
CA ILE A 18 6.61 4.85 -14.25
C ILE A 18 6.21 4.89 -15.72
N VAL A 19 5.42 5.92 -16.10
CA VAL A 19 4.86 6.05 -17.45
C VAL A 19 5.92 6.44 -18.47
N ARG A 20 6.93 7.21 -18.03
CA ARG A 20 8.04 7.66 -18.90
C ARG A 20 9.39 7.36 -18.22
N PRO A 21 9.90 6.13 -18.35
CA PRO A 21 11.12 5.72 -17.63
C PRO A 21 12.36 6.56 -17.98
N LEU A 22 12.44 7.09 -19.21
CA LEU A 22 13.60 7.87 -19.67
C LEU A 22 13.67 9.27 -19.06
N ASP A 23 12.53 9.84 -18.66
CA ASP A 23 12.51 11.18 -18.11
C ASP A 23 12.09 11.21 -16.60
N LEU A 24 11.66 10.08 -16.04
CA LEU A 24 11.28 9.86 -14.63
C LEU A 24 10.32 10.94 -14.06
N ARG A 25 9.57 11.63 -14.92
CA ARG A 25 8.76 12.76 -14.48
C ARG A 25 7.37 12.37 -14.01
N LEU A 26 6.81 11.33 -14.61
CA LEU A 26 5.43 10.91 -14.39
C LEU A 26 5.36 9.43 -14.00
N ALA A 27 4.63 9.15 -12.93
CA ALA A 27 4.23 7.80 -12.57
C ALA A 27 2.72 7.73 -12.33
N GLU A 28 2.15 6.56 -12.52
CA GLU A 28 0.77 6.25 -12.21
C GLU A 28 0.70 5.28 -11.03
N ALA A 29 -0.13 5.60 -10.04
CA ALA A 29 -0.38 4.71 -8.92
C ALA A 29 -1.74 4.03 -9.08
N ALA A 30 -1.73 2.70 -8.92
CA ALA A 30 -2.93 1.86 -8.95
C ALA A 30 -3.16 1.24 -7.58
N PHE A 31 -4.44 1.19 -7.16
CA PHE A 31 -4.83 0.69 -5.85
C PHE A 31 -5.87 -0.40 -5.96
N SER A 32 -5.71 -1.44 -5.15
CA SER A 32 -6.71 -2.48 -4.95
C SER A 32 -6.81 -2.80 -3.46
N ILE A 33 -8.00 -2.64 -2.88
CA ILE A 33 -8.26 -2.92 -1.47
C ILE A 33 -9.56 -3.72 -1.38
N GLU A 34 -9.55 -4.85 -0.68
CA GLU A 34 -10.75 -5.65 -0.43
C GLU A 34 -11.81 -4.83 0.32
N ARG A 35 -13.08 -4.98 -0.05
CA ARG A 35 -14.20 -4.19 0.49
C ARG A 35 -14.25 -4.09 2.02
N PRO A 36 -14.07 -5.17 2.80
CA PRO A 36 -14.11 -5.09 4.26
C PRO A 36 -12.99 -4.21 4.86
N TRP A 37 -11.90 -4.02 4.11
CA TRP A 37 -10.70 -3.30 4.54
C TRP A 37 -10.58 -1.90 3.95
N GLN A 38 -11.54 -1.47 3.15
CA GLN A 38 -11.60 -0.14 2.58
C GLN A 38 -11.89 0.90 3.66
N SER A 39 -10.87 1.33 4.37
CA SER A 39 -10.91 2.44 5.30
C SER A 39 -10.04 3.60 4.82
N PRO A 40 -10.33 4.84 5.23
CA PRO A 40 -9.49 5.99 4.86
C PRO A 40 -8.02 5.77 5.23
N ARG A 41 -7.75 5.17 6.39
CA ARG A 41 -6.37 4.93 6.87
C ARG A 41 -5.56 4.00 5.97
N VAL A 42 -6.17 2.94 5.44
CA VAL A 42 -5.46 1.99 4.57
C VAL A 42 -5.13 2.65 3.23
N GLY A 43 -6.09 3.37 2.64
CA GLY A 43 -5.88 4.11 1.40
C GLY A 43 -4.80 5.16 1.54
N SER A 44 -4.86 6.00 2.60
CA SER A 44 -3.88 7.05 2.85
C SER A 44 -2.48 6.47 3.09
N ALA A 45 -2.35 5.41 3.87
CA ALA A 45 -1.06 4.76 4.11
C ALA A 45 -0.45 4.18 2.82
N LEU A 46 -1.25 3.59 1.95
CA LEU A 46 -0.78 3.06 0.67
C LEU A 46 -0.38 4.19 -0.28
N LEU A 47 -1.16 5.28 -0.36
CA LEU A 47 -0.84 6.43 -1.21
C LEU A 47 0.42 7.15 -0.72
N GLU A 48 0.56 7.34 0.60
CA GLU A 48 1.77 7.91 1.19
C GLU A 48 3.03 7.10 0.83
N ARG A 49 2.90 5.76 0.83
CA ARG A 49 4.00 4.86 0.43
C ARG A 49 4.35 4.98 -1.05
N THR A 50 3.36 5.09 -1.95
CA THR A 50 3.64 5.28 -3.38
C THR A 50 4.28 6.64 -3.65
N LEU A 51 3.81 7.72 -3.00
CA LEU A 51 4.40 9.05 -3.09
C LEU A 51 5.85 9.08 -2.60
N LEU A 52 6.13 8.44 -1.46
CA LEU A 52 7.50 8.33 -0.94
C LEU A 52 8.41 7.57 -1.91
N SER A 53 7.92 6.47 -2.44
CA SER A 53 8.63 5.63 -3.40
C SER A 53 8.87 6.34 -4.74
N ALA A 54 7.87 7.09 -5.22
CA ALA A 54 7.97 7.94 -6.41
C ALA A 54 9.01 9.04 -6.23
N ARG A 55 8.94 9.76 -5.10
CA ARG A 55 9.88 10.81 -4.72
C ARG A 55 11.32 10.30 -4.71
N ASN A 56 11.59 9.16 -4.08
CA ASN A 56 12.92 8.60 -3.95
C ASN A 56 13.49 8.09 -5.28
N ARG A 57 12.62 7.81 -6.25
CA ARG A 57 12.99 7.47 -7.63
C ARG A 57 13.09 8.71 -8.56
N GLY A 58 12.96 9.92 -8.00
CA GLY A 58 13.05 11.16 -8.77
C GLY A 58 11.83 11.47 -9.64
N VAL A 59 10.72 10.76 -9.44
CA VAL A 59 9.45 11.04 -10.10
C VAL A 59 8.92 12.39 -9.62
N LYS A 60 8.57 13.28 -10.55
CA LYS A 60 8.10 14.63 -10.24
C LYS A 60 6.61 14.69 -9.99
N GLN A 61 5.86 13.87 -10.70
CA GLN A 61 4.40 13.86 -10.63
C GLN A 61 3.90 12.42 -10.52
N GLU A 62 2.98 12.20 -9.60
CA GLU A 62 2.25 10.95 -9.47
C GLU A 62 0.79 11.19 -9.82
N GLN A 63 0.24 10.31 -10.64
CA GLN A 63 -1.17 10.37 -11.04
C GLN A 63 -1.93 9.18 -10.51
N VAL A 64 -3.19 9.43 -10.19
CA VAL A 64 -4.17 8.41 -9.82
C VAL A 64 -5.40 8.59 -10.69
N SER A 65 -5.71 7.59 -11.48
CA SER A 65 -6.92 7.56 -12.31
C SER A 65 -8.06 6.85 -11.59
N CYS A 66 -9.24 7.42 -11.58
CA CYS A 66 -10.43 6.78 -11.05
C CYS A 66 -11.70 7.16 -11.82
N LEU A 67 -12.71 6.30 -11.74
CA LEU A 67 -14.03 6.61 -12.28
C LEU A 67 -14.65 7.80 -11.55
N SER A 68 -15.42 8.62 -12.24
CA SER A 68 -16.13 9.79 -11.69
C SER A 68 -17.05 9.46 -10.52
N GLN A 69 -17.49 8.21 -10.42
CA GLN A 69 -18.32 7.68 -9.34
C GLN A 69 -17.51 7.29 -8.09
N ASN A 70 -16.20 7.10 -8.21
CA ASN A 70 -15.33 6.69 -7.10
C ASN A 70 -14.99 7.88 -6.18
N LYS A 71 -15.98 8.34 -5.40
CA LYS A 71 -15.84 9.48 -4.49
C LYS A 71 -14.79 9.27 -3.40
N ARG A 72 -14.56 8.01 -2.99
CA ARG A 72 -13.53 7.68 -1.99
C ARG A 72 -12.13 7.97 -2.50
N MET A 73 -11.83 7.56 -3.74
CA MET A 73 -10.53 7.82 -4.34
C MET A 73 -10.30 9.31 -4.58
N GLN A 74 -11.34 10.04 -5.02
CA GLN A 74 -11.29 11.50 -5.16
C GLN A 74 -11.02 12.20 -3.83
N GLN A 75 -11.67 11.75 -2.74
CA GLN A 75 -11.44 12.29 -1.40
C GLN A 75 -10.01 12.02 -0.95
N LEU A 76 -9.53 10.79 -1.12
CA LEU A 76 -8.16 10.41 -0.81
C LEU A 76 -7.15 11.29 -1.55
N ALA A 77 -7.30 11.45 -2.86
CA ALA A 77 -6.40 12.30 -3.65
C ALA A 77 -6.44 13.77 -3.21
N ARG A 78 -7.60 14.30 -2.77
CA ARG A 78 -7.69 15.66 -2.21
C ARG A 78 -6.93 15.83 -0.90
N GLU A 79 -6.88 14.80 -0.05
CA GLU A 79 -6.10 14.82 1.20
C GLU A 79 -4.59 15.01 0.93
N PHE A 80 -4.14 14.62 -0.27
CA PHE A 80 -2.76 14.79 -0.75
C PHE A 80 -2.61 15.93 -1.76
N GLU A 81 -3.51 16.91 -1.72
CA GLU A 81 -3.45 18.15 -2.53
C GLU A 81 -3.43 17.91 -4.05
N ALA A 82 -4.06 16.81 -4.52
CA ALA A 82 -4.11 16.49 -5.94
C ALA A 82 -4.86 17.54 -6.74
N THR A 83 -4.31 17.93 -7.88
CA THR A 83 -4.99 18.71 -8.93
C THR A 83 -5.78 17.75 -9.81
N PHE A 84 -7.05 18.06 -10.05
CA PHE A 84 -7.94 17.18 -10.82
C PHE A 84 -8.12 17.65 -12.25
N THR A 85 -7.99 16.69 -13.16
CA THR A 85 -8.34 16.83 -14.59
C THR A 85 -9.43 15.82 -14.92
N PHE A 86 -10.41 16.27 -15.70
CA PHE A 86 -11.53 15.41 -16.12
C PHE A 86 -11.28 14.93 -17.55
N ASP A 87 -11.36 13.61 -17.74
CA ASP A 87 -11.22 12.96 -19.04
C ASP A 87 -12.38 11.96 -19.22
N TYR A 88 -13.40 12.37 -20.00
CA TYR A 88 -14.64 11.61 -20.21
C TYR A 88 -15.26 11.14 -18.87
N ASP A 89 -15.21 9.84 -18.59
CA ASP A 89 -15.77 9.22 -17.38
C ASP A 89 -14.72 9.05 -16.26
N ALA A 90 -13.47 9.42 -16.52
CA ALA A 90 -12.38 9.33 -15.58
C ALA A 90 -12.03 10.68 -14.96
N ILE A 91 -11.55 10.62 -13.75
CA ILE A 91 -10.95 11.74 -13.04
C ILE A 91 -9.50 11.36 -12.75
N ILE A 92 -8.58 12.21 -13.20
CA ILE A 92 -7.16 12.06 -12.97
C ILE A 92 -6.75 13.05 -11.89
N GLY A 93 -6.33 12.54 -10.74
CA GLY A 93 -5.71 13.34 -9.68
C GLY A 93 -4.20 13.33 -9.86
N THR A 94 -3.60 14.50 -10.02
CA THR A 94 -2.14 14.66 -10.15
C THR A 94 -1.58 15.30 -8.88
N MET A 95 -0.60 14.64 -8.28
CA MET A 95 0.13 15.11 -7.11
C MET A 95 1.58 15.42 -7.49
N GLU A 96 2.13 16.51 -6.96
CA GLU A 96 3.52 16.87 -7.18
C GLU A 96 4.42 16.30 -6.10
N ASN A 97 5.54 15.73 -6.52
CA ASN A 97 6.54 15.19 -5.61
C ASN A 97 7.73 16.15 -5.48
N PRO A 98 8.10 16.54 -4.26
CA PRO A 98 9.32 17.27 -4.03
C PRO A 98 10.55 16.42 -4.39
N ASN A 99 11.71 17.06 -4.54
CA ASN A 99 12.95 16.34 -4.81
C ASN A 99 13.26 15.32 -3.70
N PRO A 100 13.91 14.20 -4.04
CA PRO A 100 14.36 13.23 -3.06
C PRO A 100 15.31 13.89 -2.05
N ALA A 101 15.17 13.50 -0.79
CA ALA A 101 16.03 13.95 0.29
C ALA A 101 16.62 12.73 1.02
N PRO A 102 17.83 12.83 1.63
CA PRO A 102 18.41 11.71 2.36
C PRO A 102 17.48 11.14 3.43
N LEU A 103 16.72 12.00 4.10
CA LEU A 103 15.75 11.60 5.12
C LEU A 103 14.59 10.79 4.53
N SER A 104 14.10 11.14 3.34
CA SER A 104 13.00 10.39 2.69
C SER A 104 13.44 8.99 2.25
N VAL A 105 14.69 8.84 1.79
CA VAL A 105 15.27 7.52 1.46
C VAL A 105 15.39 6.65 2.71
N MET A 106 15.83 7.24 3.82
CA MET A 106 15.93 6.52 5.09
C MET A 106 14.55 6.12 5.63
N GLN A 107 13.54 6.97 5.49
CA GLN A 107 12.16 6.65 5.85
C GLN A 107 11.60 5.47 5.04
N GLU A 108 11.87 5.41 3.74
CA GLU A 108 11.45 4.28 2.89
C GLU A 108 12.13 2.98 3.35
N MET A 109 13.46 3.02 3.60
CA MET A 109 14.22 1.86 4.07
C MET A 109 13.72 1.32 5.42
N LEU A 110 13.43 2.20 6.37
CA LEU A 110 12.90 1.81 7.68
C LEU A 110 11.51 1.20 7.56
N ALA A 111 10.67 1.82 6.77
CA ALA A 111 9.32 1.37 6.55
C ALA A 111 9.24 0.02 5.80
N ASP A 112 10.16 -0.25 4.87
CA ASP A 112 10.28 -1.55 4.20
C ASP A 112 10.86 -2.60 5.16
N GLY A 113 11.81 -2.22 6.04
CA GLY A 113 12.37 -3.08 7.09
C GLY A 113 11.32 -3.54 8.11
N ASP A 114 10.46 -2.65 8.57
CA ASP A 114 9.35 -2.99 9.48
C ASP A 114 8.35 -3.94 8.83
N SER A 115 8.07 -3.74 7.55
CA SER A 115 7.17 -4.62 6.77
C SER A 115 7.75 -6.03 6.62
N PHE A 116 9.05 -6.14 6.40
CA PHE A 116 9.75 -7.43 6.33
C PHE A 116 9.81 -8.13 7.69
N ALA A 117 10.11 -7.41 8.76
CA ALA A 117 10.13 -7.96 10.12
C ALA A 117 8.74 -8.46 10.55
N ALA A 118 7.69 -7.71 10.28
CA ALA A 118 6.32 -8.12 10.57
C ALA A 118 5.91 -9.38 9.78
N ALA A 119 6.26 -9.46 8.50
CA ALA A 119 5.99 -10.64 7.67
C ALA A 119 6.77 -11.87 8.16
N TYR A 120 8.02 -11.70 8.61
CA TYR A 120 8.84 -12.78 9.14
C TYR A 120 8.30 -13.32 10.46
N VAL A 121 7.87 -12.46 11.38
CA VAL A 121 7.26 -12.85 12.66
C VAL A 121 5.93 -13.58 12.43
N ASP A 122 5.11 -13.11 11.49
CA ASP A 122 3.84 -13.76 11.15
C ASP A 122 4.07 -15.14 10.51
N PHE A 123 5.06 -15.27 9.63
CA PHE A 123 5.46 -16.56 9.07
C PHE A 123 5.88 -17.55 10.16
N GLN A 124 6.70 -17.14 11.13
CA GLN A 124 7.11 -17.99 12.24
C GLN A 124 5.91 -18.40 13.11
N SER A 125 5.02 -17.46 13.44
CA SER A 125 3.85 -17.76 14.27
C SER A 125 2.91 -18.78 13.62
N ARG A 126 2.83 -18.80 12.29
CA ARG A 126 2.04 -19.79 11.53
C ARG A 126 2.73 -21.15 11.40
N ALA A 127 4.05 -21.17 11.23
CA ALA A 127 4.83 -22.39 11.13
C ALA A 127 4.78 -23.22 12.44
N PHE A 128 4.64 -22.55 13.59
CA PHE A 128 4.57 -23.21 14.90
C PHE A 128 3.15 -23.56 15.37
N ARG A 129 2.09 -23.07 14.75
CA ARG A 129 0.70 -23.37 15.13
C ARG A 129 0.30 -24.86 15.00
N PRO A 130 0.75 -25.65 14.01
CA PRO A 130 0.34 -27.07 13.92
C PRO A 130 0.98 -27.98 14.99
N ALA A 131 2.09 -27.58 15.62
CA ALA A 131 2.74 -28.42 16.63
C ALA A 131 2.03 -28.42 17.99
N ALA A 132 1.31 -27.37 18.34
CA ALA A 132 0.58 -27.29 19.59
C ALA A 132 -0.76 -28.06 19.58
N ALA A 133 -1.34 -28.29 18.40
CA ALA A 133 -2.58 -29.04 18.26
C ALA A 133 -2.38 -30.59 18.35
N LEU A 134 -1.16 -31.05 18.22
CA LEU A 134 -0.82 -32.50 18.31
C LEU A 134 -0.53 -32.96 19.75
N PHE A 135 -0.49 -32.04 20.73
CA PHE A 135 -0.22 -32.36 22.14
C PHE A 135 -1.44 -32.15 23.05
N MET A 136 -2.66 -32.29 22.56
CA MET A 136 -3.79 -32.50 23.46
C MET A 136 -3.83 -33.97 23.87
N PRO A 137 -3.61 -34.30 25.16
CA PRO A 137 -3.72 -35.69 25.63
C PRO A 137 -5.19 -36.10 25.54
N LEU A 138 -5.43 -37.21 24.88
CA LEU A 138 -6.62 -38.00 25.02
C LEU A 138 -6.71 -38.42 26.51
N CYS A 139 -7.38 -37.65 27.28
CA CYS A 139 -7.70 -38.05 28.63
C CYS A 139 -9.19 -37.88 28.88
N SER A 140 -9.79 -39.00 29.02
CA SER A 140 -10.96 -39.30 29.83
C SER A 140 -12.24 -39.65 29.10
N GLU A 141 -12.30 -40.93 28.69
CA GLU A 141 -13.55 -41.67 28.96
C GLU A 141 -13.24 -42.79 29.95
N ALA A 142 -13.70 -42.60 31.17
CA ALA A 142 -13.97 -43.68 32.13
C ALA A 142 -14.92 -43.14 33.18
N ARG A 143 -16.19 -43.40 33.00
CA ARG A 143 -17.28 -43.83 33.88
C ARG A 143 -18.60 -43.32 33.46
#